data_33e63d8e67916ef701b5a77c0582b6f9
#
_entry.id   33e63d8e67916ef701b5a77c0582b6f9
#
_cell.length_a   1.000
_cell.length_b   1.000
_cell.length_c   1.000
_cell.angle_alpha   90.00
_cell.angle_beta   90.00
_cell.angle_gamma   90.00
#
_symmetry.space_group_name_H-M   'P 1'
#
loop_
_entity.id
_entity.type
_entity.pdbx_description
1 polymer ?
#
loop_
_entity_poly.entity_id
_entity_poly.type
_entity_poly.pdbx_seq_one_letter_code
_entity_poly.pdbx_strand_id
1 'polypeptide(L)'
;MSSLLHYLRFAYHTFKFRFGIHSRRSYSQFGEDIFILNYFGYDFRGTFIDVGVLHPYFMSNTALLIENGWSGINIEPNPDVYPLVELARPSMTNLQVAISNVRGTLYAMAAFLESQTQHICGLGKVSRRQYR
;
A
#
# COMPACT_ATOMS: atom_id res chain seq x y z
N MET A 1 3.98 -9.50 17.09
CA MET A 1 4.04 -8.06 17.43
C MET A 1 3.97 -7.13 16.21
N SER A 2 4.43 -7.56 15.04
CA SER A 2 4.38 -6.74 13.80
C SER A 2 2.96 -6.46 13.29
N SER A 3 2.07 -7.42 13.31
CA SER A 3 0.69 -7.27 12.81
C SER A 3 -0.14 -6.25 13.59
N LEU A 4 -0.04 -6.22 14.91
CA LEU A 4 -0.78 -5.24 15.74
C LEU A 4 -0.38 -3.80 15.41
N LEU A 5 0.91 -3.53 15.21
CA LEU A 5 1.40 -2.21 14.84
C LEU A 5 0.87 -1.77 13.47
N HIS A 6 0.77 -2.69 12.50
CA HIS A 6 0.16 -2.41 11.20
C HIS A 6 -1.33 -2.07 11.34
N TYR A 7 -2.08 -2.81 12.14
CA TYR A 7 -3.50 -2.52 12.40
C TYR A 7 -3.70 -1.18 13.11
N LEU A 8 -2.85 -0.85 14.09
CA LEU A 8 -2.92 0.44 14.79
C LEU A 8 -2.59 1.61 13.86
N ARG A 9 -1.57 1.47 13.01
CA ARG A 9 -1.26 2.45 11.97
C ARG A 9 -2.39 2.60 10.97
N PHE A 10 -2.94 1.49 10.51
CA PHE A 10 -4.10 1.50 9.61
C PHE A 10 -5.28 2.22 10.25
N ALA A 11 -5.66 1.86 11.48
CA ALA A 11 -6.76 2.50 12.19
C ALA A 11 -6.53 4.00 12.36
N TYR A 12 -5.31 4.42 12.74
CA TYR A 12 -4.93 5.83 12.87
C TYR A 12 -5.07 6.60 11.55
N HIS A 13 -4.53 6.06 10.44
CA HIS A 13 -4.59 6.72 9.14
C HIS A 13 -6.01 6.72 8.58
N THR A 14 -6.78 5.63 8.76
CA THR A 14 -8.18 5.55 8.38
C THR A 14 -9.03 6.56 9.14
N PHE A 15 -8.79 6.70 10.45
CA PHE A 15 -9.44 7.72 11.27
C PHE A 15 -9.14 9.13 10.74
N LYS A 16 -7.87 9.45 10.53
CA LYS A 16 -7.48 10.77 9.97
C LYS A 16 -8.11 11.02 8.60
N PHE A 17 -8.14 10.02 7.74
CA PHE A 17 -8.77 10.07 6.44
C PHE A 17 -10.28 10.34 6.55
N ARG A 18 -10.98 9.54 7.36
CA ARG A 18 -12.45 9.63 7.53
C ARG A 18 -12.92 10.96 8.09
N PHE A 19 -12.12 11.59 8.95
CA PHE A 19 -12.45 12.85 9.63
C PHE A 19 -11.79 14.08 9.01
N GLY A 20 -11.14 13.94 7.84
CA GLY A 20 -10.51 15.06 7.14
C GLY A 20 -9.37 15.74 7.92
N ILE A 21 -8.79 15.05 8.91
CA ILE A 21 -7.69 15.58 9.75
C ILE A 21 -6.38 15.41 8.97
N HIS A 22 -6.28 16.03 7.80
CA HIS A 22 -5.09 15.99 6.97
C HIS A 22 -4.32 17.29 7.10
N SER A 23 -3.11 17.21 7.66
CA SER A 23 -2.16 18.33 7.61
C SER A 23 -1.39 18.38 6.28
N ARG A 24 -1.56 17.36 5.42
CA ARG A 24 -0.86 17.24 4.14
C ARG A 24 -1.86 17.20 2.99
N ARG A 25 -1.52 17.94 1.92
CA ARG A 25 -2.25 17.88 0.65
C ARG A 25 -1.93 16.62 -0.18
N SER A 26 -1.00 15.78 0.28
CA SER A 26 -0.47 14.60 -0.42
C SER A 26 -0.36 13.41 0.53
N TYR A 27 -0.65 12.22 0.02
CA TYR A 27 -0.44 10.93 0.69
C TYR A 27 0.90 10.30 0.30
N SER A 28 1.47 10.68 -0.83
CA SER A 28 2.72 10.15 -1.36
C SER A 28 3.93 10.64 -0.58
N GLN A 29 5.08 10.05 -0.86
CA GLN A 29 6.32 10.38 -0.16
C GLN A 29 6.87 11.75 -0.56
N PHE A 30 6.80 12.07 -1.85
CA PHE A 30 7.40 13.28 -2.43
C PHE A 30 6.40 14.15 -3.22
N GLY A 31 5.09 13.86 -3.17
CA GLY A 31 4.07 14.61 -3.89
C GLY A 31 3.75 14.06 -5.28
N GLU A 32 4.06 12.79 -5.53
CA GLU A 32 3.81 12.13 -6.82
C GLU A 32 2.32 12.12 -7.17
N ASP A 33 1.45 11.92 -6.20
CA ASP A 33 -0.01 11.98 -6.34
C ASP A 33 -0.50 13.36 -6.79
N ILE A 34 0.06 14.43 -6.22
CA ILE A 34 -0.23 15.81 -6.64
C ILE A 34 0.29 16.07 -8.05
N PHE A 35 1.50 15.57 -8.37
CA PHE A 35 2.07 15.70 -9.70
C PHE A 35 1.15 15.06 -10.77
N ILE A 36 0.65 13.86 -10.49
CA ILE A 36 -0.26 13.14 -11.39
C ILE A 36 -1.56 13.95 -11.59
N LEU A 37 -2.18 14.44 -10.51
CA LEU A 37 -3.41 15.22 -10.61
C LEU A 37 -3.20 16.56 -11.33
N ASN A 38 -2.06 17.21 -11.13
CA ASN A 38 -1.74 18.44 -11.86
C ASN A 38 -1.52 18.18 -13.36
N TYR A 39 -0.92 17.03 -13.72
CA TYR A 39 -0.66 16.67 -15.11
C TYR A 39 -1.95 16.34 -15.87
N PHE A 40 -2.84 15.52 -15.29
CA PHE A 40 -4.08 15.10 -15.94
C PHE A 40 -5.26 16.08 -15.72
N GLY A 41 -5.18 16.90 -14.68
CA GLY A 41 -6.28 17.75 -14.22
C GLY A 41 -7.13 17.08 -13.14
N TYR A 42 -7.60 17.87 -12.18
CA TYR A 42 -8.39 17.39 -11.03
C TYR A 42 -9.77 16.84 -11.42
N ASP A 43 -10.29 17.24 -12.58
CA ASP A 43 -11.57 16.73 -13.10
C ASP A 43 -11.43 15.43 -13.90
N PHE A 44 -10.20 15.03 -14.23
CA PHE A 44 -9.93 13.79 -14.95
C PHE A 44 -10.15 12.58 -14.05
N ARG A 45 -10.81 11.55 -14.59
CA ARG A 45 -11.07 10.28 -13.92
C ARG A 45 -10.36 9.16 -14.67
N GLY A 46 -9.18 8.85 -14.21
CA GLY A 46 -8.32 7.85 -14.83
C GLY A 46 -8.40 6.48 -14.19
N THR A 47 -7.54 5.60 -14.70
CA THR A 47 -7.28 4.29 -14.10
C THR A 47 -5.80 4.14 -13.78
N PHE A 48 -5.47 3.36 -12.74
CA PHE A 48 -4.10 3.10 -12.32
C PHE A 48 -3.85 1.61 -12.06
N ILE A 49 -2.58 1.24 -12.05
CA ILE A 49 -2.09 -0.02 -11.49
C ILE A 49 -1.06 0.35 -10.43
N ASP A 50 -1.35 -0.01 -9.19
CA ASP A 50 -0.49 0.23 -8.02
C ASP A 50 0.21 -1.07 -7.65
N VAL A 51 1.53 -1.13 -7.79
CA VAL A 51 2.35 -2.33 -7.55
C VAL A 51 3.15 -2.14 -6.27
N GLY A 52 2.88 -2.96 -5.28
CA GLY A 52 3.49 -2.83 -3.95
C GLY A 52 2.83 -1.71 -3.16
N VAL A 53 1.53 -1.85 -2.91
CA VAL A 53 0.72 -0.82 -2.21
C VAL A 53 1.27 -0.46 -0.83
N LEU A 54 1.92 -1.39 -0.14
CA LEU A 54 2.54 -1.28 1.18
C LEU A 54 1.57 -0.81 2.28
N HIS A 55 0.85 0.26 2.05
CA HIS A 55 -0.18 0.79 2.95
C HIS A 55 -1.21 1.60 2.15
N PRO A 56 -2.53 1.42 2.40
CA PRO A 56 -3.56 2.07 1.58
C PRO A 56 -3.55 3.61 1.62
N TYR A 57 -2.99 4.22 2.67
CA TYR A 57 -2.96 5.68 2.84
C TYR A 57 -1.56 6.26 3.09
N PHE A 58 -0.71 5.57 3.85
CA PHE A 58 0.62 6.07 4.21
C PHE A 58 1.61 5.82 3.08
N MET A 59 2.26 6.87 2.60
CA MET A 59 3.18 6.86 1.46
C MET A 59 2.53 6.30 0.18
N SER A 60 1.24 6.54 0.00
CA SER A 60 0.48 6.02 -1.13
C SER A 60 0.45 7.02 -2.28
N ASN A 61 0.87 6.60 -3.46
CA ASN A 61 0.80 7.40 -4.68
C ASN A 61 -0.62 7.46 -5.28
N THR A 62 -1.51 6.56 -4.83
CA THR A 62 -2.83 6.36 -5.43
C THR A 62 -3.99 6.76 -4.52
N ALA A 63 -3.77 6.97 -3.21
CA ALA A 63 -4.84 7.33 -2.28
C ALA A 63 -5.54 8.64 -2.68
N LEU A 64 -4.79 9.68 -3.03
CA LEU A 64 -5.34 10.95 -3.48
C LEU A 64 -6.06 10.83 -4.85
N LEU A 65 -5.57 9.94 -5.73
CA LEU A 65 -6.23 9.66 -7.00
C LEU A 65 -7.60 9.02 -6.77
N ILE A 66 -7.70 8.07 -5.84
CA ILE A 66 -8.96 7.42 -5.46
C ILE A 66 -9.95 8.45 -4.90
N GLU A 67 -9.50 9.36 -4.03
CA GLU A 67 -10.32 10.49 -3.55
C GLU A 67 -10.87 11.35 -4.69
N ASN A 68 -10.08 11.51 -5.74
CA ASN A 68 -10.47 12.23 -6.95
C ASN A 68 -11.22 11.36 -7.97
N GLY A 69 -11.74 10.20 -7.54
CA GLY A 69 -12.62 9.35 -8.35
C GLY A 69 -11.92 8.49 -9.40
N TRP A 70 -10.60 8.29 -9.29
CA TRP A 70 -9.89 7.32 -10.10
C TRP A 70 -10.22 5.90 -9.64
N SER A 71 -10.11 4.93 -10.54
CA SER A 71 -10.24 3.50 -10.25
C SER A 71 -8.96 2.76 -10.59
N GLY A 72 -8.82 1.50 -10.16
CA GLY A 72 -7.60 0.79 -10.50
C GLY A 72 -7.46 -0.61 -9.91
N ILE A 73 -6.25 -1.14 -10.14
CA ILE A 73 -5.81 -2.44 -9.66
C ILE A 73 -4.71 -2.21 -8.63
N ASN A 74 -4.88 -2.80 -7.46
CA ASN A 74 -3.88 -2.84 -6.40
C ASN A 74 -3.24 -4.21 -6.36
N ILE A 75 -1.92 -4.26 -6.33
CA ILE A 75 -1.13 -5.49 -6.28
C ILE A 75 -0.25 -5.42 -5.03
N GLU A 76 -0.51 -6.32 -4.07
CA GLU A 76 0.23 -6.38 -2.82
C GLU A 76 0.50 -7.83 -2.43
N PRO A 77 1.73 -8.29 -2.48
CA PRO A 77 2.07 -9.69 -2.16
C PRO A 77 2.08 -10.00 -0.66
N ASN A 78 2.24 -9.00 0.20
CA ASN A 78 2.38 -9.21 1.63
C ASN A 78 1.04 -9.60 2.27
N PRO A 79 0.92 -10.82 2.85
CA PRO A 79 -0.33 -11.29 3.44
C PRO A 79 -0.75 -10.53 4.71
N ASP A 80 0.15 -9.80 5.35
CA ASP A 80 -0.17 -8.96 6.51
C ASP A 80 -0.72 -7.59 6.08
N VAL A 81 -0.41 -7.15 4.86
CA VAL A 81 -0.82 -5.86 4.30
C VAL A 81 -2.05 -6.00 3.40
N TYR A 82 -2.12 -7.06 2.59
CA TYR A 82 -3.19 -7.26 1.62
C TYR A 82 -4.61 -7.12 2.21
N PRO A 83 -4.94 -7.71 3.39
CA PRO A 83 -6.27 -7.54 3.99
C PRO A 83 -6.61 -6.08 4.32
N LEU A 84 -5.60 -5.26 4.63
CA LEU A 84 -5.79 -3.84 4.90
C LEU A 84 -6.13 -3.07 3.61
N VAL A 85 -5.53 -3.49 2.48
CA VAL A 85 -5.83 -2.92 1.17
C VAL A 85 -7.26 -3.27 0.74
N GLU A 86 -7.67 -4.53 0.89
CA GLU A 86 -9.05 -4.96 0.61
C GLU A 86 -10.08 -4.18 1.44
N LEU A 87 -9.82 -4.04 2.74
CA LEU A 87 -10.71 -3.32 3.65
C LEU A 87 -10.80 -1.83 3.31
N ALA A 88 -9.70 -1.21 2.92
CA ALA A 88 -9.64 0.22 2.63
C ALA A 88 -10.13 0.58 1.23
N ARG A 89 -10.02 -0.35 0.27
CA ARG A 89 -10.29 -0.13 -1.16
C ARG A 89 -11.23 -1.20 -1.74
N PRO A 90 -12.41 -1.42 -1.15
CA PRO A 90 -13.30 -2.53 -1.54
C PRO A 90 -13.88 -2.39 -2.95
N SER A 91 -13.89 -1.17 -3.50
CA SER A 91 -14.37 -0.90 -4.87
C SER A 91 -13.30 -1.10 -5.95
N MET A 92 -12.07 -1.40 -5.57
CA MET A 92 -10.95 -1.62 -6.48
C MET A 92 -10.74 -3.11 -6.73
N THR A 93 -10.02 -3.44 -7.80
CA THR A 93 -9.50 -4.80 -8.00
C THR A 93 -8.24 -4.99 -7.16
N ASN A 94 -8.31 -5.84 -6.15
CA ASN A 94 -7.19 -6.13 -5.27
C ASN A 94 -6.64 -7.52 -5.55
N LEU A 95 -5.33 -7.65 -5.75
CA LEU A 95 -4.65 -8.89 -6.10
C LEU A 95 -3.51 -9.16 -5.11
N GLN A 96 -3.59 -10.31 -4.41
CA GLN A 96 -2.50 -10.77 -3.54
C GLN A 96 -1.48 -11.58 -4.35
N VAL A 97 -0.71 -10.91 -5.17
CA VAL A 97 0.30 -11.53 -6.03
C VAL A 97 1.55 -10.67 -6.07
N ALA A 98 2.69 -11.30 -6.40
CA ALA A 98 3.91 -10.59 -6.73
C ALA A 98 4.14 -10.59 -8.23
N ILE A 99 4.60 -9.46 -8.77
CA ILE A 99 4.96 -9.35 -10.17
C ILE A 99 6.41 -9.81 -10.34
N SER A 100 6.63 -10.72 -11.28
CA SER A 100 7.96 -11.21 -11.65
C SER A 100 8.00 -11.53 -13.15
N ASN A 101 9.17 -11.46 -13.74
CA ASN A 101 9.45 -11.92 -15.11
C ASN A 101 9.74 -13.42 -15.18
N VAL A 102 9.74 -14.12 -14.04
CA VAL A 102 10.01 -15.56 -13.96
C VAL A 102 8.83 -16.24 -13.26
N ARG A 103 8.33 -17.35 -13.83
CA ARG A 103 7.42 -18.23 -13.11
C ARG A 103 8.18 -18.94 -11.99
N GLY A 104 7.73 -18.79 -10.76
CA GLY A 104 8.36 -19.44 -9.62
C GLY A 104 7.78 -19.00 -8.30
N THR A 105 8.18 -19.67 -7.23
CA THR A 105 7.82 -19.29 -5.86
C THR A 105 8.76 -18.19 -5.39
N LEU A 106 8.24 -17.03 -5.01
CA LEU A 106 9.03 -15.88 -4.57
C LEU A 106 9.47 -16.03 -3.11
N TYR A 107 10.59 -16.70 -2.89
CA TYR A 107 11.26 -16.70 -1.57
C TYR A 107 12.05 -15.40 -1.30
N ALA A 108 12.46 -14.68 -2.34
CA ALA A 108 13.35 -13.52 -2.24
C ALA A 108 12.68 -12.28 -1.65
N MET A 109 11.37 -12.12 -1.81
CA MET A 109 10.68 -10.92 -1.35
C MET A 109 10.45 -10.91 0.15
N ALA A 110 10.23 -12.08 0.77
CA ALA A 110 10.18 -12.21 2.22
C ALA A 110 11.54 -11.80 2.85
N ALA A 111 12.66 -12.23 2.27
CA ALA A 111 14.00 -11.88 2.75
C ALA A 111 14.33 -10.39 2.57
N PHE A 112 13.85 -9.75 1.49
CA PHE A 112 14.03 -8.31 1.28
C PHE A 112 13.20 -7.47 2.27
N LEU A 113 11.97 -7.85 2.51
CA LEU A 113 11.10 -7.20 3.50
C LEU A 113 11.62 -7.43 4.94
N GLU A 114 12.17 -8.61 5.24
CA GLU A 114 12.85 -8.89 6.50
C GLU A 114 14.10 -8.01 6.69
N SER A 115 14.89 -7.77 5.63
CA SER A 115 16.07 -6.92 5.69
C SER A 115 15.71 -5.44 5.92
N GLN A 116 14.65 -4.94 5.32
CA GLN A 116 14.18 -3.57 5.51
C GLN A 116 13.57 -3.36 6.90
N THR A 117 12.87 -4.37 7.44
CA THR A 117 12.34 -4.32 8.81
C THR A 117 13.42 -4.44 9.88
N GLN A 118 14.52 -5.13 9.62
CA GLN A 118 15.67 -5.18 10.54
C GLN A 118 16.41 -3.85 10.64
N HIS A 119 16.44 -3.05 9.57
CA HIS A 119 17.00 -1.70 9.62
C HIS A 119 16.13 -0.67 10.34
N ILE A 120 14.81 -0.93 10.46
CA ILE A 120 13.86 -0.02 11.11
C ILE A 120 13.55 -0.44 12.55
N CYS A 121 13.71 -1.71 12.90
CA CYS A 121 13.43 -2.26 14.23
C CYS A 121 14.44 -3.38 14.52
N GLY A 122 15.38 -3.14 15.41
CA GLY A 122 16.31 -4.13 15.89
C GLY A 122 15.68 -5.25 16.72
N LEU A 123 14.74 -6.04 16.16
CA LEU A 123 14.08 -7.13 16.88
C LEU A 123 13.70 -8.32 15.97
N GLY A 124 14.29 -9.47 16.28
CA GLY A 124 13.59 -10.76 16.30
C GLY A 124 13.34 -11.49 14.97
N LYS A 125 13.89 -12.69 14.89
CA LYS A 125 13.68 -13.69 13.85
C LYS A 125 12.20 -13.95 13.53
N VAL A 126 11.84 -13.77 12.25
CA VAL A 126 10.52 -14.12 11.72
C VAL A 126 10.54 -15.54 11.15
N SER A 127 9.55 -16.34 11.53
CA SER A 127 9.34 -17.72 11.09
C SER A 127 8.97 -17.80 9.61
N ARG A 128 9.62 -18.70 8.87
CA ARG A 128 9.32 -19.00 7.46
C ARG A 128 7.95 -19.66 7.34
N ARG A 129 6.97 -19.01 6.72
CA ARG A 129 5.78 -19.66 6.18
C ARG A 129 5.95 -19.88 4.69
N GLN A 130 5.76 -21.11 4.26
CA GLN A 130 5.70 -21.48 2.84
C GLN A 130 4.34 -21.03 2.28
N TYR A 131 4.36 -20.28 1.19
CA TYR A 131 3.19 -19.98 0.39
C TYR A 131 3.18 -20.89 -0.84
N ARG A 132 2.09 -21.60 -1.03
CA ARG A 132 1.80 -22.39 -2.24
C ARG A 132 1.00 -21.58 -3.23
#